data_002572b71fc09116646fa5c26b899198
#
_entry.id   002572b71fc09116646fa5c26b899198
#
_cell.length_a   1.000
_cell.length_b   1.000
_cell.length_c   1.000
_cell.angle_alpha   90.00
_cell.angle_beta   90.00
_cell.angle_gamma   90.00
#
_symmetry.space_group_name_H-M   'P 1'
#
loop_
_entity.id
_entity.type
_entity.pdbx_description
1 polymer ?
#
loop_
_entity_poly.entity_id
_entity_poly.type
_entity_poly.pdbx_seq_one_letter_code
_entity_poly.pdbx_strand_id
1 'polypeptide(L)'
;MSNKINAILFITTILGMSSLYFILPEKKNSYSEKRKLAVIPELTFNTYTNSSWADSMGKFIDDQFPFRNQFIEMADFVNSCKGIKLENQEKIFISPRNKKQNRKVIKREENGEAIYLDDFDEAYSGSMLIINGNVYQMGGGSPVMSKYFCNMVNEYAQILKGRTRVFSAVAPLSSAFIPVMKYKKYNAQNKQTLLAIKNNLANGAIFCDVFDELDRHSNEKMYFSTDHHWNAKGAYYAYVAFCRGAGIAPIELDKMEKRTKYNFLGSLYQLTRVPEVKANPDSMEYFIPRVKTTAIRYGKNNFENPIKTNVFSHQSSGGNTYLTFLSGDAPLIKITTDVKNGRKAVVVKNSMGNAFAVFLISHYEEIYVVDFRYSNHNMLKIIENNKVNDLIFALGMYGAMSKGTINMMRNLATNNGIVKLKPLTKEDSTRIFNPILDTLKTD
;
A
#
# COMPACT_ATOMS: atom_id res chain seq x y z
N MET A 1 -56.11 16.38 -8.25
CA MET A 1 -55.07 16.83 -9.21
C MET A 1 -53.65 16.35 -8.82
N SER A 2 -53.25 16.48 -7.57
CA SER A 2 -51.92 16.09 -7.06
C SER A 2 -51.54 14.61 -7.33
N ASN A 3 -52.40 13.64 -7.07
CA ASN A 3 -52.10 12.21 -7.24
C ASN A 3 -51.84 11.79 -8.70
N LYS A 4 -52.53 12.41 -9.67
CA LYS A 4 -52.25 12.14 -11.09
C LYS A 4 -50.92 12.71 -11.54
N ILE A 5 -50.55 13.91 -11.07
CA ILE A 5 -49.28 14.55 -11.35
C ILE A 5 -48.14 13.71 -10.75
N ASN A 6 -48.28 13.27 -9.49
CA ASN A 6 -47.30 12.42 -8.83
C ASN A 6 -47.10 11.07 -9.57
N ALA A 7 -48.19 10.45 -10.02
CA ALA A 7 -48.12 9.22 -10.80
C ALA A 7 -47.42 9.43 -12.15
N ILE A 8 -47.71 10.52 -12.85
CA ILE A 8 -47.04 10.85 -14.12
C ILE A 8 -45.55 11.09 -13.90
N LEU A 9 -45.19 11.89 -12.90
CA LEU A 9 -43.78 12.15 -12.56
C LEU A 9 -43.03 10.86 -12.21
N PHE A 10 -43.66 9.98 -11.42
CA PHE A 10 -43.08 8.70 -11.04
C PHE A 10 -42.84 7.80 -12.26
N ILE A 11 -43.86 7.63 -13.13
CA ILE A 11 -43.74 6.82 -14.34
C ILE A 11 -42.70 7.42 -15.30
N THR A 12 -42.70 8.73 -15.49
CA THR A 12 -41.75 9.41 -16.37
C THR A 12 -40.31 9.25 -15.85
N THR A 13 -40.11 9.31 -14.53
CA THR A 13 -38.77 9.09 -13.92
C THR A 13 -38.30 7.67 -14.13
N ILE A 14 -39.16 6.66 -13.90
CA ILE A 14 -38.79 5.24 -14.12
C ILE A 14 -38.46 4.99 -15.59
N LEU A 15 -39.32 5.44 -16.50
CA LEU A 15 -39.09 5.26 -17.94
C LEU A 15 -37.82 5.99 -18.41
N GLY A 16 -37.58 7.21 -17.91
CA GLY A 16 -36.38 8.00 -18.22
C GLY A 16 -35.12 7.31 -17.74
N MET A 17 -35.10 6.83 -16.50
CA MET A 17 -33.97 6.10 -15.95
C MET A 17 -33.71 4.77 -16.67
N SER A 18 -34.77 4.03 -17.00
CA SER A 18 -34.67 2.81 -17.79
C SER A 18 -34.10 3.07 -19.19
N SER A 19 -34.55 4.14 -19.86
CA SER A 19 -34.02 4.52 -21.17
C SER A 19 -32.52 4.88 -21.10
N LEU A 20 -32.11 5.64 -20.09
CA LEU A 20 -30.70 5.99 -19.87
C LEU A 20 -29.85 4.76 -19.62
N TYR A 21 -30.40 3.74 -18.98
CA TYR A 21 -29.69 2.48 -18.74
C TYR A 21 -29.26 1.79 -20.05
N PHE A 22 -30.04 1.86 -21.11
CA PHE A 22 -29.79 1.29 -22.42
C PHE A 22 -28.93 2.19 -23.32
N ILE A 23 -28.91 3.50 -23.07
CA ILE A 23 -28.18 4.48 -23.90
C ILE A 23 -26.78 4.69 -23.42
N LEU A 24 -26.53 4.64 -22.10
CA LEU A 24 -25.21 4.89 -21.53
C LEU A 24 -24.27 3.70 -21.75
N PRO A 25 -23.00 3.94 -22.08
CA PRO A 25 -22.02 2.87 -22.26
C PRO A 25 -21.74 2.13 -20.94
N GLU A 26 -21.56 0.81 -21.02
CA GLU A 26 -21.16 -0.01 -19.88
C GLU A 26 -19.82 0.45 -19.31
N LYS A 27 -19.77 0.61 -18.00
CA LYS A 27 -18.56 0.93 -17.27
C LYS A 27 -17.90 -0.36 -16.81
N LYS A 28 -16.67 -0.62 -17.20
CA LYS A 28 -15.92 -1.83 -16.79
C LYS A 28 -15.32 -1.71 -15.41
N ASN A 29 -14.99 -0.50 -14.97
CA ASN A 29 -14.32 -0.25 -13.70
C ASN A 29 -14.96 0.92 -12.95
N SER A 30 -15.00 0.84 -11.63
CA SER A 30 -15.29 1.97 -10.76
C SER A 30 -14.00 2.53 -10.21
N TYR A 31 -13.62 3.72 -10.65
CA TYR A 31 -12.44 4.41 -10.13
C TYR A 31 -12.64 4.88 -8.68
N SER A 32 -13.86 5.26 -8.33
CA SER A 32 -14.21 5.70 -6.97
C SER A 32 -14.22 4.54 -5.97
N GLU A 33 -14.61 3.33 -6.41
CA GLU A 33 -14.67 2.13 -5.57
C GLU A 33 -13.44 1.23 -5.77
N LYS A 34 -12.53 1.59 -6.67
CA LYS A 34 -11.32 0.83 -7.03
C LYS A 34 -11.61 -0.66 -7.31
N ARG A 35 -12.72 -0.95 -8.00
CA ARG A 35 -13.12 -2.32 -8.33
C ARG A 35 -13.65 -2.45 -9.76
N LYS A 36 -13.61 -3.67 -10.27
CA LYS A 36 -14.34 -4.01 -11.50
C LYS A 36 -15.83 -3.99 -11.22
N LEU A 37 -16.56 -3.42 -12.15
CA LEU A 37 -18.01 -3.50 -12.17
C LEU A 37 -18.46 -4.82 -12.82
N ALA A 38 -19.63 -5.28 -12.43
CA ALA A 38 -20.23 -6.47 -13.01
C ALA A 38 -20.52 -6.23 -14.49
N VAL A 39 -20.24 -7.23 -15.30
CA VAL A 39 -20.60 -7.27 -16.71
C VAL A 39 -21.87 -8.09 -16.88
N ILE A 40 -22.56 -7.92 -18.02
CA ILE A 40 -23.77 -8.69 -18.31
C ILE A 40 -23.46 -10.18 -18.20
N PRO A 41 -24.22 -10.95 -17.37
CA PRO A 41 -23.95 -12.36 -17.18
C PRO A 41 -24.48 -13.18 -18.35
N GLU A 42 -23.73 -14.20 -18.73
CA GLU A 42 -24.14 -15.16 -19.74
C GLU A 42 -25.26 -16.05 -19.21
N LEU A 43 -26.38 -16.13 -19.94
CA LEU A 43 -27.51 -16.99 -19.62
C LEU A 43 -27.26 -18.39 -20.19
N THR A 44 -27.03 -19.35 -19.29
CA THR A 44 -26.97 -20.78 -19.62
C THR A 44 -28.01 -21.56 -18.84
N PHE A 45 -28.36 -22.78 -19.29
CA PHE A 45 -29.32 -23.61 -18.56
C PHE A 45 -28.89 -23.84 -17.10
N ASN A 46 -27.60 -24.06 -16.86
CA ASN A 46 -27.06 -24.26 -15.52
C ASN A 46 -27.15 -23.00 -14.64
N THR A 47 -26.79 -21.82 -15.18
CA THR A 47 -26.86 -20.55 -14.42
C THR A 47 -28.29 -20.11 -14.14
N TYR A 48 -29.24 -20.50 -15.00
CA TYR A 48 -30.67 -20.25 -14.80
C TYR A 48 -31.24 -21.15 -13.69
N THR A 49 -30.98 -22.48 -13.75
CA THR A 49 -31.54 -23.45 -12.80
C THR A 49 -31.00 -23.32 -11.38
N ASN A 50 -29.77 -22.87 -11.20
CA ASN A 50 -29.16 -22.65 -9.89
C ASN A 50 -29.29 -21.19 -9.39
N SER A 51 -30.10 -20.37 -10.04
CA SER A 51 -30.37 -18.95 -9.71
C SER A 51 -29.14 -18.05 -9.75
N SER A 52 -27.94 -18.51 -10.14
CA SER A 52 -26.73 -17.70 -10.16
C SER A 52 -26.77 -16.60 -11.23
N TRP A 53 -27.56 -16.81 -12.30
CA TRP A 53 -27.79 -15.79 -13.31
C TRP A 53 -28.56 -14.59 -12.74
N ALA A 54 -29.62 -14.84 -11.96
CA ALA A 54 -30.44 -13.79 -11.35
C ALA A 54 -29.61 -12.94 -10.36
N ASP A 55 -28.78 -13.59 -9.53
CA ASP A 55 -27.86 -12.92 -8.61
C ASP A 55 -26.82 -12.06 -9.36
N SER A 56 -26.29 -12.58 -10.46
CA SER A 56 -25.30 -11.88 -11.27
C SER A 56 -25.91 -10.70 -12.05
N MET A 57 -27.13 -10.89 -12.53
CA MET A 57 -27.92 -9.83 -13.20
C MET A 57 -28.26 -8.71 -12.21
N GLY A 58 -28.68 -9.03 -10.98
CA GLY A 58 -28.88 -8.04 -9.93
C GLY A 58 -27.65 -7.18 -9.69
N LYS A 59 -26.48 -7.80 -9.55
CA LYS A 59 -25.20 -7.08 -9.39
C LYS A 59 -24.87 -6.21 -10.61
N PHE A 60 -25.13 -6.71 -11.81
CA PHE A 60 -24.92 -5.94 -13.03
C PHE A 60 -25.84 -4.70 -13.07
N ILE A 61 -27.11 -4.86 -12.75
CA ILE A 61 -28.07 -3.74 -12.70
C ILE A 61 -27.62 -2.70 -11.67
N ASP A 62 -27.21 -3.12 -10.48
CA ASP A 62 -26.71 -2.23 -9.41
C ASP A 62 -25.46 -1.48 -9.84
N ASP A 63 -24.52 -2.15 -10.48
CA ASP A 63 -23.22 -1.57 -10.86
C ASP A 63 -23.32 -0.62 -12.05
N GLN A 64 -24.21 -0.89 -12.99
CA GLN A 64 -24.41 -0.09 -14.20
C GLN A 64 -25.51 0.97 -14.07
N PHE A 65 -26.10 1.11 -12.86
CA PHE A 65 -27.21 2.05 -12.65
C PHE A 65 -26.81 3.49 -13.05
N PRO A 66 -27.63 4.18 -13.88
CA PRO A 66 -27.33 5.54 -14.31
C PRO A 66 -27.11 6.48 -13.12
N PHE A 67 -26.07 7.27 -13.16
CA PHE A 67 -25.72 8.23 -12.08
C PHE A 67 -25.55 7.61 -10.68
N ARG A 68 -25.23 6.31 -10.60
CA ARG A 68 -25.09 5.57 -9.33
C ARG A 68 -24.25 6.32 -8.28
N ASN A 69 -23.10 6.84 -8.68
CA ASN A 69 -22.21 7.55 -7.74
C ASN A 69 -22.86 8.83 -7.20
N GLN A 70 -23.58 9.59 -8.03
CA GLN A 70 -24.30 10.80 -7.64
C GLN A 70 -25.45 10.48 -6.67
N PHE A 71 -26.18 9.38 -6.91
CA PHE A 71 -27.23 8.93 -5.99
C PHE A 71 -26.67 8.48 -4.65
N ILE A 72 -25.52 7.78 -4.63
CA ILE A 72 -24.85 7.41 -3.40
C ILE A 72 -24.43 8.68 -2.64
N GLU A 73 -23.81 9.66 -3.32
CA GLU A 73 -23.41 10.92 -2.71
C GLU A 73 -24.60 11.71 -2.16
N MET A 74 -25.72 11.72 -2.89
CA MET A 74 -26.96 12.38 -2.43
C MET A 74 -27.55 11.66 -1.22
N ALA A 75 -27.57 10.33 -1.21
CA ALA A 75 -28.01 9.54 -0.06
C ALA A 75 -27.14 9.79 1.17
N ASP A 76 -25.82 9.85 0.99
CA ASP A 76 -24.86 10.19 2.05
C ASP A 76 -25.12 11.61 2.58
N PHE A 77 -25.38 12.58 1.70
CA PHE A 77 -25.75 13.95 2.09
C PHE A 77 -27.05 13.96 2.90
N VAL A 78 -28.11 13.33 2.41
CA VAL A 78 -29.41 13.25 3.12
C VAL A 78 -29.23 12.56 4.47
N ASN A 79 -28.44 11.49 4.56
CA ASN A 79 -28.14 10.81 5.81
C ASN A 79 -27.33 11.69 6.76
N SER A 80 -26.43 12.54 6.24
CA SER A 80 -25.69 13.51 7.06
C SER A 80 -26.57 14.60 7.67
N CYS A 81 -27.72 14.87 7.03
CA CYS A 81 -28.71 15.82 7.55
C CYS A 81 -29.64 15.20 8.60
N LYS A 82 -29.66 13.85 8.73
CA LYS A 82 -30.48 13.14 9.70
C LYS A 82 -29.71 12.98 11.00
N GLY A 83 -30.22 13.56 12.09
CA GLY A 83 -29.74 13.30 13.43
C GLY A 83 -28.93 14.42 14.08
N ILE A 84 -28.84 14.38 15.41
CA ILE A 84 -28.06 15.28 16.23
C ILE A 84 -26.61 14.80 16.16
N LYS A 85 -25.67 15.66 15.75
CA LYS A 85 -24.22 15.38 15.82
C LYS A 85 -23.82 15.46 17.30
N LEU A 86 -23.72 14.32 17.97
CA LEU A 86 -23.09 14.28 19.29
C LEU A 86 -21.56 14.29 19.09
N GLU A 87 -20.89 15.22 19.77
CA GLU A 87 -19.44 15.25 19.84
C GLU A 87 -18.91 13.95 20.46
N ASN A 88 -17.81 13.44 19.90
CA ASN A 88 -17.11 12.22 20.38
C ASN A 88 -17.82 10.88 20.13
N GLN A 89 -18.64 10.75 19.08
CA GLN A 89 -19.16 9.42 18.72
C GLN A 89 -18.06 8.50 18.18
N GLU A 90 -17.88 7.40 18.87
CA GLU A 90 -17.09 6.27 18.38
C GLU A 90 -17.99 5.32 17.62
N LYS A 91 -17.60 5.01 16.38
CA LYS A 91 -18.30 4.05 15.52
C LYS A 91 -17.37 2.89 15.21
N ILE A 92 -17.83 1.67 15.43
CA ILE A 92 -17.10 0.47 14.99
C ILE A 92 -17.70 0.03 13.67
N PHE A 93 -16.90 0.03 12.63
CA PHE A 93 -17.24 -0.52 11.33
C PHE A 93 -16.61 -1.91 11.20
N ILE A 94 -17.45 -2.91 10.96
CA ILE A 94 -16.99 -4.28 10.67
C ILE A 94 -17.09 -4.46 9.16
N SER A 95 -15.96 -4.57 8.50
CA SER A 95 -15.94 -4.88 7.07
C SER A 95 -16.62 -6.23 6.83
N PRO A 96 -17.61 -6.32 5.93
CA PRO A 96 -18.19 -7.59 5.57
C PRO A 96 -17.06 -8.46 4.98
N ARG A 97 -16.81 -9.63 5.61
CA ARG A 97 -15.87 -10.62 5.08
C ARG A 97 -16.35 -11.06 3.72
N ASN A 98 -15.81 -10.52 2.66
CA ASN A 98 -16.04 -11.03 1.32
C ASN A 98 -15.45 -12.43 1.22
N LYS A 99 -16.33 -13.44 1.11
CA LYS A 99 -15.97 -14.81 0.73
C LYS A 99 -15.17 -14.71 -0.58
N LYS A 100 -13.90 -15.16 -0.54
CA LYS A 100 -13.02 -15.45 -1.69
C LYS A 100 -13.39 -14.75 -3.00
N GLN A 101 -13.01 -13.50 -3.18
CA GLN A 101 -12.88 -12.97 -4.53
C GLN A 101 -11.58 -13.51 -5.12
N ASN A 102 -11.71 -14.29 -6.21
CA ASN A 102 -10.58 -14.77 -6.99
C ASN A 102 -9.76 -13.55 -7.46
N ARG A 103 -8.52 -13.48 -7.02
CA ARG A 103 -7.54 -12.47 -7.45
C ARG A 103 -7.38 -12.55 -8.96
N LYS A 104 -7.99 -11.62 -9.68
CA LYS A 104 -7.70 -11.43 -11.11
C LYS A 104 -6.96 -10.11 -11.26
N VAL A 105 -5.72 -10.20 -11.68
CA VAL A 105 -4.90 -9.06 -12.13
C VAL A 105 -5.66 -8.35 -13.25
N ILE A 106 -5.89 -7.05 -13.11
CA ILE A 106 -6.52 -6.25 -14.16
C ILE A 106 -5.47 -6.01 -15.25
N LYS A 107 -5.84 -6.31 -16.49
CA LYS A 107 -5.06 -5.94 -17.66
C LYS A 107 -5.03 -4.41 -17.81
N ARG A 108 -3.89 -3.88 -18.27
CA ARG A 108 -3.69 -2.47 -18.63
C ARG A 108 -4.83 -1.95 -19.51
N GLU A 109 -5.32 -0.76 -19.20
CA GLU A 109 -5.97 0.09 -20.21
C GLU A 109 -4.90 0.84 -21.01
N GLU A 110 -5.23 1.19 -22.25
CA GLU A 110 -4.32 1.80 -23.26
C GLU A 110 -3.67 3.13 -22.82
N ASN A 111 -4.10 3.74 -21.75
CA ASN A 111 -3.59 5.03 -21.23
C ASN A 111 -2.49 4.92 -20.18
N GLY A 112 -1.90 3.75 -19.97
CA GLY A 112 -0.66 3.59 -19.17
C GLY A 112 -0.83 3.60 -17.65
N GLU A 113 -2.00 3.87 -17.09
CA GLU A 113 -2.26 3.79 -15.65
C GLU A 113 -2.70 2.37 -15.26
N ALA A 114 -1.81 1.65 -14.61
CA ALA A 114 -2.16 0.38 -13.99
C ALA A 114 -2.94 0.65 -12.71
N ILE A 115 -4.23 0.35 -12.70
CA ILE A 115 -5.04 0.37 -11.48
C ILE A 115 -4.89 -0.99 -10.82
N TYR A 116 -4.16 -1.01 -9.70
CA TYR A 116 -4.01 -2.21 -8.88
C TYR A 116 -5.08 -2.18 -7.80
N LEU A 117 -6.02 -3.12 -7.87
CA LEU A 117 -7.14 -3.22 -6.92
C LEU A 117 -6.77 -3.84 -5.58
N ASP A 118 -5.55 -4.34 -5.42
CA ASP A 118 -5.15 -5.14 -4.26
C ASP A 118 -4.84 -4.35 -2.98
N ASP A 119 -4.74 -3.00 -3.05
CA ASP A 119 -4.63 -2.17 -1.84
C ASP A 119 -5.85 -2.29 -0.92
N PHE A 120 -6.97 -2.74 -1.48
CA PHE A 120 -8.17 -3.01 -0.71
C PHE A 120 -8.06 -4.22 0.22
N ASP A 121 -7.25 -5.24 -0.11
CA ASP A 121 -7.14 -6.44 0.73
C ASP A 121 -6.54 -6.12 2.12
N GLU A 122 -5.59 -5.21 2.21
CA GLU A 122 -5.05 -4.74 3.50
C GLU A 122 -6.02 -3.80 4.23
N ALA A 123 -6.71 -2.94 3.51
CA ALA A 123 -7.74 -2.09 4.08
C ALA A 123 -8.98 -2.89 4.53
N TYR A 124 -9.31 -3.99 3.85
CA TYR A 124 -10.47 -4.86 4.17
C TYR A 124 -10.21 -5.83 5.32
N SER A 125 -8.99 -5.99 5.81
CA SER A 125 -8.68 -6.92 6.87
C SER A 125 -9.03 -6.35 8.24
N GLY A 126 -10.21 -6.69 8.77
CA GLY A 126 -10.55 -6.46 10.17
C GLY A 126 -11.60 -5.38 10.41
N SER A 127 -11.76 -5.03 11.68
CA SER A 127 -12.65 -3.96 12.15
C SER A 127 -11.96 -2.61 12.04
N MET A 128 -12.74 -1.57 11.79
CA MET A 128 -12.28 -0.19 11.80
C MET A 128 -12.97 0.57 12.93
N LEU A 129 -12.24 1.44 13.58
CA LEU A 129 -12.75 2.36 14.58
C LEU A 129 -12.75 3.77 13.99
N ILE A 130 -13.87 4.45 14.07
CA ILE A 130 -14.01 5.84 13.63
C ILE A 130 -14.16 6.71 14.87
N ILE A 131 -13.29 7.69 15.00
CA ILE A 131 -13.31 8.68 16.08
C ILE A 131 -13.10 10.06 15.46
N ASN A 132 -14.07 10.95 15.61
CA ASN A 132 -13.97 12.34 15.13
C ASN A 132 -13.50 12.44 13.66
N GLY A 133 -14.07 11.60 12.77
CA GLY A 133 -13.72 11.58 11.36
C GLY A 133 -12.37 10.94 11.02
N ASN A 134 -11.64 10.41 12.00
CA ASN A 134 -10.42 9.63 11.78
C ASN A 134 -10.75 8.13 11.82
N VAL A 135 -10.26 7.38 10.86
CA VAL A 135 -10.46 5.93 10.76
C VAL A 135 -9.19 5.19 11.15
N TYR A 136 -9.30 4.27 12.08
CA TYR A 136 -8.19 3.43 12.55
C TYR A 136 -8.46 1.98 12.18
N GLN A 137 -7.52 1.33 11.52
CA GLN A 137 -7.55 -0.13 11.32
C GLN A 137 -7.24 -0.82 12.64
N MET A 138 -8.19 -1.61 13.14
CA MET A 138 -8.06 -2.27 14.45
C MET A 138 -7.26 -3.56 14.32
N GLY A 139 -6.26 -3.71 15.17
CA GLY A 139 -5.41 -4.90 15.22
C GLY A 139 -4.11 -4.64 15.96
N GLY A 140 -3.35 -5.69 16.19
CA GLY A 140 -2.06 -5.63 16.87
C GLY A 140 -1.04 -6.63 16.30
N GLY A 141 -1.39 -7.25 15.17
CA GLY A 141 -0.56 -8.30 14.58
C GLY A 141 -0.65 -9.62 15.34
N SER A 142 0.36 -10.47 15.20
CA SER A 142 0.44 -11.79 15.83
C SER A 142 1.89 -12.20 16.10
N PRO A 143 2.31 -12.31 17.37
CA PRO A 143 3.64 -12.79 17.71
C PRO A 143 3.94 -14.20 17.15
N VAL A 144 2.91 -15.05 16.99
CA VAL A 144 3.07 -16.38 16.40
C VAL A 144 3.36 -16.29 14.90
N MET A 145 2.65 -15.41 14.19
CA MET A 145 2.87 -15.21 12.76
C MET A 145 4.20 -14.51 12.47
N SER A 146 4.71 -13.68 13.39
CA SER A 146 6.02 -13.06 13.26
C SER A 146 7.16 -14.07 13.08
N LYS A 147 7.07 -15.26 13.69
CA LYS A 147 8.05 -16.35 13.50
C LYS A 147 8.13 -16.81 12.05
N TYR A 148 6.97 -16.95 11.36
CA TYR A 148 6.96 -17.36 9.95
C TYR A 148 7.60 -16.29 9.06
N PHE A 149 7.35 -15.02 9.35
CA PHE A 149 7.99 -13.91 8.65
C PHE A 149 9.50 -13.90 8.90
N CYS A 150 9.92 -14.01 10.16
CA CYS A 150 11.34 -14.06 10.52
C CYS A 150 12.07 -15.25 9.89
N ASN A 151 11.45 -16.43 9.85
CA ASN A 151 12.04 -17.59 9.17
C ASN A 151 12.36 -17.26 7.70
N MET A 152 11.44 -16.64 6.98
CA MET A 152 11.68 -16.22 5.60
C MET A 152 12.81 -15.19 5.50
N VAL A 153 12.82 -14.15 6.35
CA VAL A 153 13.90 -13.14 6.38
C VAL A 153 15.24 -13.77 6.72
N ASN A 154 15.29 -14.70 7.69
CA ASN A 154 16.48 -15.43 8.12
C ASN A 154 17.02 -16.36 7.00
N GLU A 155 16.14 -16.96 6.20
CA GLU A 155 16.54 -17.73 5.01
C GLU A 155 17.31 -16.84 4.02
N TYR A 156 16.77 -15.62 3.72
CA TYR A 156 17.50 -14.65 2.89
C TYR A 156 18.81 -14.20 3.52
N ALA A 157 18.82 -13.89 4.82
CA ALA A 157 20.03 -13.47 5.52
C ALA A 157 21.11 -14.57 5.50
N GLN A 158 20.72 -15.84 5.63
CA GLN A 158 21.64 -16.98 5.53
C GLN A 158 22.21 -17.13 4.12
N ILE A 159 21.37 -17.06 3.08
CA ILE A 159 21.80 -17.16 1.68
C ILE A 159 22.75 -16.03 1.30
N LEU A 160 22.48 -14.82 1.79
CA LEU A 160 23.20 -13.58 1.43
C LEU A 160 24.30 -13.23 2.41
N LYS A 161 24.60 -14.10 3.37
CA LYS A 161 25.61 -13.86 4.41
C LYS A 161 26.96 -13.44 3.82
N GLY A 162 27.49 -12.32 4.32
CA GLY A 162 28.77 -11.76 3.85
C GLY A 162 28.69 -11.04 2.50
N ARG A 163 27.52 -10.93 1.87
CA ARG A 163 27.31 -10.30 0.53
C ARG A 163 26.42 -9.10 0.57
N THR A 164 25.24 -9.29 1.15
CA THR A 164 24.17 -8.30 1.18
C THR A 164 23.59 -8.27 2.58
N ARG A 165 23.46 -7.08 3.15
CA ARG A 165 22.81 -6.91 4.45
C ARG A 165 21.30 -7.06 4.26
N VAL A 166 20.62 -7.68 5.20
CA VAL A 166 19.17 -7.92 5.12
C VAL A 166 18.48 -7.19 6.26
N PHE A 167 17.53 -6.34 5.93
CA PHE A 167 16.81 -5.48 6.87
C PHE A 167 15.32 -5.82 6.92
N SER A 168 14.74 -5.70 8.10
CA SER A 168 13.30 -5.82 8.34
C SER A 168 12.76 -4.49 8.89
N ALA A 169 11.96 -3.78 8.09
CA ALA A 169 11.30 -2.53 8.43
C ALA A 169 9.78 -2.71 8.32
N VAL A 170 9.15 -3.21 9.37
CA VAL A 170 7.70 -3.49 9.41
C VAL A 170 6.97 -2.34 10.08
N ALA A 171 6.03 -1.73 9.37
CA ALA A 171 5.17 -0.67 9.87
C ALA A 171 4.10 -1.21 10.82
N PRO A 172 3.89 -0.62 12.01
CA PRO A 172 2.73 -0.92 12.86
C PRO A 172 1.42 -0.49 12.20
N LEU A 173 0.29 -0.91 12.76
CA LEU A 173 -1.03 -0.45 12.33
C LEU A 173 -1.35 0.92 12.95
N SER A 174 -2.23 1.69 12.30
CA SER A 174 -2.69 2.98 12.82
C SER A 174 -3.35 2.86 14.21
N SER A 175 -3.91 1.68 14.55
CA SER A 175 -4.46 1.39 15.89
C SER A 175 -3.44 1.48 17.03
N ALA A 176 -2.14 1.40 16.73
CA ALA A 176 -1.10 1.60 17.73
C ALA A 176 -1.08 3.03 18.30
N PHE A 177 -1.59 4.00 17.55
CA PHE A 177 -1.51 5.43 17.85
C PHE A 177 -2.88 6.08 18.05
N ILE A 178 -3.90 5.31 18.46
CA ILE A 178 -5.21 5.86 18.81
C ILE A 178 -5.08 6.71 20.09
N PRO A 179 -5.43 8.01 20.06
CA PRO A 179 -5.21 8.94 21.17
C PRO A 179 -6.26 8.81 22.27
N VAL A 180 -6.81 7.61 22.48
CA VAL A 180 -7.85 7.33 23.48
C VAL A 180 -7.42 6.18 24.38
N MET A 181 -7.39 6.42 25.70
CA MET A 181 -6.82 5.51 26.69
C MET A 181 -7.40 4.09 26.65
N LYS A 182 -8.70 3.93 26.44
CA LYS A 182 -9.34 2.60 26.38
C LYS A 182 -8.83 1.71 25.24
N TYR A 183 -8.19 2.28 24.22
CA TYR A 183 -7.60 1.58 23.08
C TYR A 183 -6.09 1.36 23.20
N LYS A 184 -5.47 1.80 24.28
CA LYS A 184 -4.01 1.64 24.53
C LYS A 184 -3.53 0.19 24.43
N LYS A 185 -4.42 -0.80 24.61
CA LYS A 185 -4.10 -2.22 24.39
C LYS A 185 -3.56 -2.52 22.98
N TYR A 186 -4.01 -1.79 21.95
CA TYR A 186 -3.56 -1.99 20.59
C TYR A 186 -2.14 -1.49 20.35
N ASN A 187 -1.72 -0.42 21.05
CA ASN A 187 -0.32 0.00 21.09
C ASN A 187 0.55 -1.13 21.64
N ALA A 188 0.20 -1.67 22.81
CA ALA A 188 0.94 -2.77 23.44
C ALA A 188 1.00 -4.02 22.54
N GLN A 189 -0.10 -4.39 21.89
CA GLN A 189 -0.15 -5.54 20.97
C GLN A 189 0.75 -5.35 19.74
N ASN A 190 0.72 -4.15 19.11
CA ASN A 190 1.61 -3.82 18.00
C ASN A 190 3.08 -3.92 18.43
N LYS A 191 3.42 -3.32 19.59
CA LYS A 191 4.77 -3.38 20.17
C LYS A 191 5.22 -4.82 20.41
N GLN A 192 4.35 -5.63 21.02
CA GLN A 192 4.63 -7.05 21.28
C GLN A 192 4.94 -7.83 19.99
N THR A 193 4.14 -7.60 18.94
CA THR A 193 4.33 -8.28 17.65
C THR A 193 5.66 -7.88 17.01
N LEU A 194 6.03 -6.61 17.04
CA LEU A 194 7.29 -6.13 16.46
C LEU A 194 8.50 -6.54 17.30
N LEU A 195 8.38 -6.57 18.63
CA LEU A 195 9.40 -7.17 19.50
C LEU A 195 9.58 -8.68 19.23
N ALA A 196 8.49 -9.40 18.92
CA ALA A 196 8.60 -10.80 18.51
C ALA A 196 9.34 -10.95 17.17
N ILE A 197 9.21 -10.02 16.21
CA ILE A 197 10.06 -9.98 15.03
C ILE A 197 11.51 -9.79 15.43
N LYS A 198 11.83 -8.74 16.21
CA LYS A 198 13.19 -8.45 16.68
C LYS A 198 13.87 -9.69 17.31
N ASN A 199 13.15 -10.38 18.19
CA ASN A 199 13.66 -11.52 18.95
C ASN A 199 13.80 -12.83 18.14
N ASN A 200 13.16 -12.92 16.97
CA ASN A 200 13.23 -14.10 16.11
C ASN A 200 14.09 -13.88 14.85
N LEU A 201 14.61 -12.68 14.61
CA LEU A 201 15.58 -12.44 13.54
C LEU A 201 16.93 -13.06 13.93
N ALA A 202 17.59 -13.67 12.95
CA ALA A 202 18.85 -14.39 13.10
C ALA A 202 19.74 -14.23 11.85
N ASN A 203 20.87 -14.89 11.81
CA ASN A 203 21.79 -14.96 10.67
C ASN A 203 22.32 -13.59 10.20
N GLY A 204 22.34 -12.59 11.08
CA GLY A 204 22.77 -11.24 10.75
C GLY A 204 21.67 -10.37 10.10
N ALA A 205 20.41 -10.83 10.10
CA ALA A 205 19.30 -9.97 9.72
C ALA A 205 19.11 -8.81 10.71
N ILE A 206 18.90 -7.61 10.20
CA ILE A 206 18.90 -6.37 10.97
C ILE A 206 17.45 -5.92 11.18
N PHE A 207 17.05 -5.75 12.43
CA PHE A 207 15.77 -5.18 12.79
C PHE A 207 15.81 -3.65 12.77
N CYS A 208 14.94 -3.03 11.98
CA CYS A 208 14.70 -1.59 12.03
C CYS A 208 13.56 -1.33 13.01
N ASP A 209 13.82 -0.67 14.12
CA ASP A 209 12.83 -0.43 15.18
C ASP A 209 11.90 0.73 14.79
N VAL A 210 11.03 0.44 13.80
CA VAL A 210 10.06 1.40 13.25
C VAL A 210 9.05 1.80 14.32
N PHE A 211 8.62 0.84 15.18
CA PHE A 211 7.64 1.15 16.22
C PHE A 211 8.16 2.18 17.21
N ASP A 212 9.34 1.94 17.74
CA ASP A 212 9.93 2.81 18.76
C ASP A 212 10.19 4.22 18.20
N GLU A 213 10.59 4.31 16.92
CA GLU A 213 10.78 5.60 16.27
C GLU A 213 9.46 6.35 16.08
N LEU A 214 8.39 5.67 15.65
CA LEU A 214 7.07 6.30 15.54
C LEU A 214 6.49 6.66 16.92
N ASP A 215 6.69 5.83 17.93
CA ASP A 215 6.16 6.05 19.29
C ASP A 215 6.79 7.31 19.94
N ARG A 216 8.07 7.61 19.66
CA ARG A 216 8.72 8.87 20.07
C ARG A 216 8.06 10.11 19.49
N HIS A 217 7.41 9.97 18.34
CA HIS A 217 6.72 11.04 17.61
C HIS A 217 5.19 10.87 17.66
N SER A 218 4.67 10.16 18.67
CA SER A 218 3.23 9.83 18.78
C SER A 218 2.32 11.05 18.96
N ASN A 219 2.87 12.22 19.27
CA ASN A 219 2.18 13.52 19.30
C ASN A 219 1.97 14.11 17.89
N GLU A 220 2.59 13.54 16.84
CA GLU A 220 2.42 13.96 15.46
C GLU A 220 1.44 13.05 14.73
N LYS A 221 0.76 13.59 13.71
CA LYS A 221 -0.08 12.78 12.81
C LYS A 221 0.82 12.02 11.84
N MET A 222 0.93 10.69 12.01
CA MET A 222 1.78 9.81 11.21
C MET A 222 1.00 8.92 10.22
N TYR A 223 -0.31 8.84 10.39
CA TYR A 223 -1.22 8.10 9.51
C TYR A 223 -2.26 9.03 8.93
N PHE A 224 -2.76 8.69 7.74
CA PHE A 224 -3.91 9.38 7.20
C PHE A 224 -5.17 9.06 7.99
N SER A 225 -6.11 10.00 8.04
CA SER A 225 -7.43 9.80 8.67
C SER A 225 -8.35 8.98 7.79
N THR A 226 -8.21 9.11 6.47
CA THR A 226 -9.14 8.57 5.48
C THR A 226 -8.56 7.43 4.68
N ASP A 227 -7.28 7.08 4.92
CA ASP A 227 -6.55 6.04 4.20
C ASP A 227 -5.79 5.12 5.17
N HIS A 228 -5.55 3.87 4.77
CA HIS A 228 -4.89 2.89 5.64
C HIS A 228 -3.36 3.05 5.73
N HIS A 229 -2.77 3.89 4.91
CA HIS A 229 -1.33 4.11 4.91
C HIS A 229 -0.89 5.12 5.97
N TRP A 230 0.37 5.02 6.35
CA TRP A 230 1.05 6.15 6.97
C TRP A 230 1.17 7.32 5.99
N ASN A 231 1.31 8.52 6.51
CA ASN A 231 1.67 9.69 5.71
C ASN A 231 3.20 9.76 5.49
N ALA A 232 3.68 10.79 4.81
CA ALA A 232 5.11 10.94 4.54
C ALA A 232 5.95 11.07 5.82
N LYS A 233 5.44 11.67 6.91
CA LYS A 233 6.17 11.75 8.18
C LYS A 233 6.31 10.38 8.83
N GLY A 234 5.24 9.57 8.86
CA GLY A 234 5.32 8.20 9.35
C GLY A 234 6.34 7.36 8.57
N ALA A 235 6.32 7.46 7.24
CA ALA A 235 7.30 6.81 6.37
C ALA A 235 8.73 7.34 6.59
N TYR A 236 8.88 8.64 6.85
CA TYR A 236 10.17 9.25 7.19
C TYR A 236 10.74 8.70 8.51
N TYR A 237 9.95 8.58 9.56
CA TYR A 237 10.42 7.99 10.81
C TYR A 237 10.80 6.52 10.66
N ALA A 238 10.10 5.77 9.81
CA ALA A 238 10.52 4.41 9.45
C ALA A 238 11.88 4.41 8.70
N TYR A 239 12.10 5.37 7.81
CA TYR A 239 13.39 5.59 7.17
C TYR A 239 14.47 5.96 8.17
N VAL A 240 14.22 6.81 9.17
CA VAL A 240 15.16 7.12 10.27
C VAL A 240 15.55 5.85 11.03
N ALA A 241 14.55 4.99 11.35
CA ALA A 241 14.82 3.70 12.00
C ALA A 241 15.69 2.78 11.12
N PHE A 242 15.46 2.77 9.81
CA PHE A 242 16.31 2.06 8.85
C PHE A 242 17.73 2.64 8.83
N CYS A 243 17.88 3.95 8.75
CA CYS A 243 19.20 4.60 8.74
C CYS A 243 20.02 4.25 9.98
N ARG A 244 19.36 4.24 11.16
CA ARG A 244 20.01 3.81 12.41
C ARG A 244 20.48 2.35 12.33
N GLY A 245 19.65 1.44 11.83
CA GLY A 245 20.02 0.04 11.63
C GLY A 245 21.11 -0.15 10.57
N ALA A 246 21.13 0.69 9.56
CA ALA A 246 22.13 0.66 8.48
C ALA A 246 23.44 1.36 8.83
N GLY A 247 23.50 2.11 9.92
CA GLY A 247 24.68 2.90 10.34
C GLY A 247 24.94 4.09 9.40
N ILE A 248 23.88 4.72 8.88
CA ILE A 248 23.96 5.91 8.02
C ILE A 248 23.14 7.07 8.63
N ALA A 249 23.55 8.31 8.37
CA ALA A 249 22.82 9.48 8.83
C ALA A 249 21.55 9.68 7.97
N PRO A 250 20.36 9.89 8.55
CA PRO A 250 19.18 10.26 7.79
C PRO A 250 19.33 11.68 7.22
N ILE A 251 18.77 11.92 6.04
CA ILE A 251 18.62 13.28 5.51
C ILE A 251 17.37 13.89 6.15
N GLU A 252 17.54 15.04 6.76
CA GLU A 252 16.45 15.73 7.45
C GLU A 252 15.40 16.29 6.49
N LEU A 253 14.13 16.39 6.94
CA LEU A 253 13.00 16.80 6.11
C LEU A 253 13.15 18.25 5.61
N ASP A 254 13.79 19.13 6.36
CA ASP A 254 14.04 20.52 5.98
C ASP A 254 15.05 20.66 4.82
N LYS A 255 15.85 19.63 4.56
CA LYS A 255 16.77 19.54 3.41
C LYS A 255 16.06 19.06 2.13
N MET A 256 14.79 18.71 2.20
CA MET A 256 13.98 18.23 1.08
C MET A 256 12.99 19.30 0.62
N GLU A 257 12.56 19.21 -0.63
CA GLU A 257 11.49 20.05 -1.15
C GLU A 257 10.14 19.54 -0.66
N LYS A 258 9.42 20.34 0.14
CA LYS A 258 8.08 19.99 0.63
C LYS A 258 7.02 20.39 -0.39
N ARG A 259 6.11 19.48 -0.69
CA ARG A 259 4.89 19.73 -1.47
C ARG A 259 3.65 19.17 -0.76
N THR A 260 2.48 19.70 -1.12
CA THR A 260 1.21 19.30 -0.50
C THR A 260 0.15 19.06 -1.56
N LYS A 261 -0.63 17.99 -1.40
CA LYS A 261 -1.88 17.72 -2.12
C LYS A 261 -3.03 17.75 -1.12
N TYR A 262 -4.15 18.36 -1.52
CA TYR A 262 -5.31 18.57 -0.67
C TYR A 262 -6.47 17.67 -1.07
N ASN A 263 -7.48 17.56 -0.20
CA ASN A 263 -8.73 16.85 -0.45
C ASN A 263 -8.55 15.35 -0.74
N PHE A 264 -7.61 14.71 -0.03
CA PHE A 264 -7.40 13.29 -0.15
C PHE A 264 -8.43 12.51 0.68
N LEU A 265 -9.27 11.73 0.00
CA LEU A 265 -10.21 10.78 0.57
C LEU A 265 -9.79 9.37 0.15
N GLY A 266 -9.04 8.70 1.03
CA GLY A 266 -8.38 7.44 0.72
C GLY A 266 -9.24 6.20 0.86
N SER A 267 -8.58 5.05 0.95
CA SER A 267 -9.19 3.72 0.93
C SER A 267 -10.15 3.46 2.10
N LEU A 268 -9.85 3.96 3.30
CA LEU A 268 -10.72 3.76 4.47
C LEU A 268 -12.02 4.56 4.34
N TYR A 269 -11.97 5.77 3.76
CA TYR A 269 -13.20 6.47 3.40
C TYR A 269 -13.98 5.69 2.33
N GLN A 270 -13.30 5.18 1.30
CA GLN A 270 -13.96 4.41 0.24
C GLN A 270 -14.70 3.17 0.79
N LEU A 271 -14.18 2.58 1.85
CA LEU A 271 -14.79 1.43 2.53
C LEU A 271 -15.94 1.80 3.44
N THR A 272 -15.76 2.84 4.24
CA THR A 272 -16.71 3.18 5.30
C THR A 272 -17.84 4.07 4.80
N ARG A 273 -17.57 4.95 3.81
CA ARG A 273 -18.51 5.96 3.28
C ARG A 273 -19.18 6.81 4.35
N VAL A 274 -18.53 6.92 5.51
CA VAL A 274 -19.09 7.66 6.65
C VAL A 274 -18.99 9.17 6.38
N PRO A 275 -20.09 9.94 6.51
CA PRO A 275 -20.11 11.39 6.22
C PRO A 275 -19.09 12.19 7.03
N GLU A 276 -18.86 11.85 8.30
CA GLU A 276 -17.90 12.53 9.17
C GLU A 276 -16.46 12.34 8.66
N VAL A 277 -16.15 11.19 8.05
CA VAL A 277 -14.85 10.94 7.41
C VAL A 277 -14.74 11.75 6.13
N LYS A 278 -15.81 11.83 5.33
CA LYS A 278 -15.86 12.67 4.11
C LYS A 278 -15.65 14.16 4.42
N ALA A 279 -16.19 14.62 5.54
CA ALA A 279 -16.07 16.01 5.99
C ALA A 279 -14.65 16.37 6.50
N ASN A 280 -13.78 15.37 6.70
CA ASN A 280 -12.42 15.54 7.21
C ASN A 280 -11.37 14.94 6.24
N PRO A 281 -11.26 15.46 4.99
CA PRO A 281 -10.31 14.96 4.03
C PRO A 281 -8.87 15.22 4.50
N ASP A 282 -7.97 14.31 4.15
CA ASP A 282 -6.56 14.49 4.45
C ASP A 282 -5.89 15.51 3.53
N SER A 283 -4.85 16.16 4.07
CA SER A 283 -3.82 16.83 3.27
C SER A 283 -2.58 15.94 3.25
N MET A 284 -2.11 15.61 2.05
CA MET A 284 -0.93 14.77 1.88
C MET A 284 0.28 15.64 1.61
N GLU A 285 1.09 15.87 2.64
CA GLU A 285 2.45 16.40 2.48
C GLU A 285 3.36 15.30 1.93
N TYR A 286 4.31 15.65 1.08
CA TYR A 286 5.38 14.77 0.64
C TYR A 286 6.67 15.55 0.42
N PHE A 287 7.79 14.86 0.60
CA PHE A 287 9.12 15.45 0.62
C PHE A 287 9.94 14.86 -0.51
N ILE A 288 10.48 15.72 -1.36
CA ILE A 288 11.28 15.34 -2.52
C ILE A 288 12.76 15.58 -2.18
N PRO A 289 13.56 14.52 -2.03
CA PRO A 289 15.00 14.66 -1.84
C PRO A 289 15.64 15.39 -3.02
N ARG A 290 16.67 16.20 -2.76
CA ARG A 290 17.39 16.98 -3.77
C ARG A 290 18.41 16.13 -4.54
N VAL A 291 17.91 15.06 -5.15
CA VAL A 291 18.68 14.10 -5.92
C VAL A 291 18.02 13.91 -7.27
N LYS A 292 18.78 13.97 -8.36
CA LYS A 292 18.26 13.70 -9.69
C LYS A 292 18.00 12.21 -9.84
N THR A 293 16.83 11.87 -10.35
CA THR A 293 16.42 10.46 -10.51
C THR A 293 15.87 10.18 -11.91
N THR A 294 16.10 8.97 -12.37
CA THR A 294 15.36 8.34 -13.46
C THR A 294 14.72 7.06 -12.95
N ALA A 295 13.51 6.76 -13.40
CA ALA A 295 12.82 5.55 -12.97
C ALA A 295 12.24 4.81 -14.18
N ILE A 296 12.34 3.49 -14.14
CA ILE A 296 11.79 2.58 -15.15
C ILE A 296 10.98 1.51 -14.41
N ARG A 297 9.73 1.35 -14.78
CA ARG A 297 8.91 0.22 -14.32
C ARG A 297 8.97 -0.90 -15.33
N TYR A 298 8.93 -2.12 -14.84
CA TYR A 298 8.98 -3.34 -15.64
C TYR A 298 7.73 -4.17 -15.43
N GLY A 299 7.45 -5.05 -16.39
CA GLY A 299 6.41 -6.05 -16.28
C GLY A 299 6.69 -7.09 -15.19
N LYS A 300 5.92 -8.16 -15.20
CA LYS A 300 5.91 -9.14 -14.12
C LYS A 300 7.17 -10.02 -14.08
N ASN A 301 7.81 -10.24 -15.23
CA ASN A 301 8.91 -11.19 -15.40
C ASN A 301 10.13 -10.53 -16.08
N ASN A 302 11.33 -10.97 -15.71
CA ASN A 302 12.60 -10.79 -16.44
C ASN A 302 12.85 -9.40 -17.05
N PHE A 303 12.51 -8.31 -16.35
CA PHE A 303 12.69 -6.93 -16.85
C PHE A 303 11.97 -6.65 -18.18
N GLU A 304 10.89 -7.37 -18.46
CA GLU A 304 10.08 -7.16 -19.64
C GLU A 304 9.31 -5.82 -19.63
N ASN A 305 8.91 -5.35 -20.81
CA ASN A 305 8.07 -4.17 -20.99
C ASN A 305 8.53 -2.94 -20.18
N PRO A 306 9.76 -2.44 -20.38
CA PRO A 306 10.26 -1.26 -19.69
C PRO A 306 9.46 -0.01 -20.08
N ILE A 307 8.99 0.74 -19.06
CA ILE A 307 8.27 2.00 -19.27
C ILE A 307 8.90 3.05 -18.35
N LYS A 308 9.26 4.20 -18.91
CA LYS A 308 9.69 5.34 -18.09
C LYS A 308 8.57 5.74 -17.13
N THR A 309 8.93 6.03 -15.90
CA THR A 309 8.01 6.50 -14.86
C THR A 309 8.70 7.56 -14.00
N ASN A 310 7.96 8.14 -13.08
CA ASN A 310 8.49 9.11 -12.12
C ASN A 310 8.50 8.51 -10.71
N VAL A 311 9.49 8.89 -9.91
CA VAL A 311 9.53 8.55 -8.48
C VAL A 311 8.36 9.22 -7.75
N PHE A 312 7.94 10.40 -8.20
CA PHE A 312 6.77 11.12 -7.70
C PHE A 312 5.79 11.44 -8.82
N SER A 313 4.54 10.99 -8.71
CA SER A 313 3.48 11.36 -9.66
C SER A 313 2.86 12.71 -9.31
N HIS A 314 2.92 13.65 -10.23
CA HIS A 314 2.25 14.94 -10.07
C HIS A 314 0.75 14.88 -10.42
N GLN A 315 0.33 13.90 -11.21
CA GLN A 315 -1.06 13.77 -11.72
C GLN A 315 -2.01 13.03 -10.78
N SER A 316 -1.49 12.31 -9.77
CA SER A 316 -2.35 11.60 -8.81
C SER A 316 -3.20 12.56 -8.00
N SER A 317 -4.50 12.28 -7.87
CA SER A 317 -5.48 13.12 -7.17
C SER A 317 -6.65 12.32 -6.64
N GLY A 318 -7.52 12.94 -5.84
CA GLY A 318 -8.70 12.30 -5.26
C GLY A 318 -8.35 11.06 -4.45
N GLY A 319 -9.07 9.97 -4.64
CA GLY A 319 -8.81 8.68 -3.98
C GLY A 319 -7.46 8.03 -4.34
N ASN A 320 -6.82 8.50 -5.41
CA ASN A 320 -5.54 8.00 -5.91
C ASN A 320 -4.33 8.84 -5.47
N THR A 321 -4.53 9.80 -4.56
CA THR A 321 -3.46 10.72 -4.13
C THR A 321 -2.22 9.99 -3.58
N TYR A 322 -2.37 8.86 -2.89
CA TYR A 322 -1.24 8.08 -2.39
C TYR A 322 -0.33 7.52 -3.50
N LEU A 323 -0.85 7.34 -4.73
CA LEU A 323 -0.04 6.96 -5.90
C LEU A 323 0.98 8.04 -6.31
N THR A 324 1.05 9.17 -5.59
CA THR A 324 2.15 10.14 -5.70
C THR A 324 3.49 9.45 -5.48
N PHE A 325 3.57 8.54 -4.52
CA PHE A 325 4.80 7.78 -4.25
C PHE A 325 4.99 6.68 -5.30
N LEU A 326 6.15 6.67 -5.94
CA LEU A 326 6.57 5.72 -6.98
C LEU A 326 5.66 5.66 -8.22
N SER A 327 4.79 6.67 -8.42
CA SER A 327 3.72 6.62 -9.42
C SER A 327 2.86 5.35 -9.30
N GLY A 328 2.66 4.88 -8.06
CA GLY A 328 1.90 3.69 -7.70
C GLY A 328 2.70 2.39 -7.70
N ASP A 329 1.98 1.28 -7.56
CA ASP A 329 2.57 -0.04 -7.49
C ASP A 329 2.98 -0.58 -8.86
N ALA A 330 4.07 -1.34 -8.90
CA ALA A 330 4.51 -2.06 -10.09
C ALA A 330 5.28 -3.32 -9.66
N PRO A 331 5.33 -4.36 -10.50
CA PRO A 331 6.08 -5.57 -10.20
C PRO A 331 7.55 -5.30 -9.87
N LEU A 332 8.17 -4.39 -10.61
CA LEU A 332 9.52 -3.91 -10.37
C LEU A 332 9.64 -2.47 -10.87
N ILE A 333 10.25 -1.61 -10.04
CA ILE A 333 10.70 -0.27 -10.43
C ILE A 333 12.21 -0.20 -10.18
N LYS A 334 12.99 0.10 -11.22
CA LYS A 334 14.40 0.47 -11.07
C LYS A 334 14.50 1.98 -11.01
N ILE A 335 15.07 2.51 -9.93
CA ILE A 335 15.38 3.92 -9.76
C ILE A 335 16.90 4.06 -9.86
N THR A 336 17.38 4.97 -10.70
CA THR A 336 18.78 5.37 -10.80
C THR A 336 18.89 6.83 -10.37
N THR A 337 19.88 7.12 -9.54
CA THR A 337 20.13 8.44 -8.97
C THR A 337 21.44 9.02 -9.48
N ASP A 338 21.71 10.28 -9.17
CA ASP A 338 23.00 10.93 -9.41
C ASP A 338 24.00 10.77 -8.24
N VAL A 339 23.63 10.03 -7.19
CA VAL A 339 24.52 9.61 -6.13
C VAL A 339 25.63 8.69 -6.70
N LYS A 340 26.90 8.95 -6.35
CA LYS A 340 28.08 8.23 -6.88
C LYS A 340 28.86 7.52 -5.77
N ASN A 341 28.18 6.64 -5.05
CA ASN A 341 28.80 5.86 -3.97
C ASN A 341 28.85 4.36 -4.27
N GLY A 342 28.38 3.94 -5.43
CA GLY A 342 28.33 2.53 -5.86
C GLY A 342 27.38 1.66 -5.03
N ARG A 343 26.61 2.22 -4.10
CA ARG A 343 25.67 1.46 -3.25
C ARG A 343 24.38 1.21 -3.98
N LYS A 344 23.83 0.00 -3.82
CA LYS A 344 22.58 -0.42 -4.43
C LYS A 344 21.70 -1.14 -3.42
N ALA A 345 20.38 -0.94 -3.54
CA ALA A 345 19.41 -1.58 -2.68
C ALA A 345 18.34 -2.34 -3.48
N VAL A 346 17.82 -3.40 -2.89
CA VAL A 346 16.54 -4.00 -3.24
C VAL A 346 15.55 -3.72 -2.11
N VAL A 347 14.39 -3.18 -2.42
CA VAL A 347 13.29 -2.96 -1.48
C VAL A 347 12.14 -3.88 -1.84
N VAL A 348 11.88 -4.88 -1.01
CA VAL A 348 10.70 -5.74 -1.12
C VAL A 348 9.58 -5.14 -0.31
N LYS A 349 8.46 -4.83 -0.95
CA LYS A 349 7.42 -4.01 -0.33
C LYS A 349 6.00 -4.41 -0.73
N ASN A 350 5.04 -3.98 0.09
CA ASN A 350 3.66 -3.68 -0.31
C ASN A 350 3.49 -2.15 -0.45
N SER A 351 2.27 -1.65 -0.59
CA SER A 351 2.01 -0.22 -0.78
C SER A 351 2.54 0.68 0.36
N MET A 352 2.64 0.16 1.60
CA MET A 352 3.27 0.92 2.70
C MET A 352 4.71 1.32 2.36
N GLY A 353 5.47 0.44 1.69
CA GLY A 353 6.85 0.72 1.29
C GLY A 353 7.00 1.78 0.20
N ASN A 354 5.93 2.21 -0.49
CA ASN A 354 6.02 3.25 -1.51
C ASN A 354 6.54 4.56 -0.94
N ALA A 355 5.93 5.04 0.15
CA ALA A 355 6.34 6.28 0.81
C ALA A 355 7.69 6.17 1.54
N PHE A 356 8.11 4.96 1.95
CA PHE A 356 9.41 4.70 2.54
C PHE A 356 10.54 4.72 1.50
N ALA A 357 10.33 4.05 0.36
CA ALA A 357 11.39 3.85 -0.64
C ALA A 357 11.89 5.17 -1.25
N VAL A 358 11.06 6.20 -1.30
CA VAL A 358 11.46 7.50 -1.87
C VAL A 358 12.50 8.24 -1.03
N PHE A 359 12.60 7.97 0.28
CA PHE A 359 13.63 8.54 1.12
C PHE A 359 15.00 7.89 0.91
N LEU A 360 15.06 6.68 0.37
CA LEU A 360 16.30 5.95 0.13
C LEU A 360 17.12 6.52 -1.05
N ILE A 361 16.50 7.32 -1.93
CA ILE A 361 17.15 7.83 -3.15
C ILE A 361 18.38 8.69 -2.87
N SER A 362 18.51 9.25 -1.67
CA SER A 362 19.69 10.02 -1.25
C SER A 362 20.88 9.17 -0.84
N HIS A 363 20.72 7.85 -0.71
CA HIS A 363 21.75 6.95 -0.17
C HIS A 363 22.24 5.90 -1.15
N TYR A 364 21.56 5.71 -2.28
CA TYR A 364 21.86 4.64 -3.22
C TYR A 364 21.94 5.17 -4.66
N GLU A 365 22.90 4.63 -5.39
CA GLU A 365 23.04 4.87 -6.82
C GLU A 365 21.93 4.19 -7.63
N GLU A 366 21.54 2.96 -7.22
CA GLU A 366 20.42 2.23 -7.81
C GLU A 366 19.54 1.62 -6.72
N ILE A 367 18.22 1.67 -6.92
CA ILE A 367 17.23 1.03 -6.05
C ILE A 367 16.29 0.20 -6.91
N TYR A 368 16.15 -1.07 -6.58
CA TYR A 368 15.20 -2.01 -7.19
C TYR A 368 14.02 -2.21 -6.25
N VAL A 369 12.90 -1.57 -6.54
CA VAL A 369 11.68 -1.67 -5.73
C VAL A 369 10.81 -2.79 -6.27
N VAL A 370 10.66 -3.86 -5.52
CA VAL A 370 9.96 -5.10 -5.88
C VAL A 370 8.67 -5.20 -5.08
N ASP A 371 7.54 -5.16 -5.74
CA ASP A 371 6.27 -5.45 -5.10
C ASP A 371 5.97 -6.94 -5.19
N PHE A 372 6.08 -7.64 -4.07
CA PHE A 372 5.95 -9.09 -4.01
C PHE A 372 4.56 -9.61 -4.45
N ARG A 373 3.54 -8.75 -4.42
CA ARG A 373 2.17 -9.10 -4.83
C ARG A 373 2.03 -9.29 -6.33
N TYR A 374 2.88 -8.61 -7.10
CA TYR A 374 2.80 -8.53 -8.57
C TYR A 374 4.01 -9.09 -9.29
N SER A 375 5.12 -9.29 -8.58
CA SER A 375 6.42 -9.65 -9.16
C SER A 375 6.62 -11.16 -9.23
N ASN A 376 7.14 -11.61 -10.37
CA ASN A 376 7.75 -12.94 -10.53
C ASN A 376 9.27 -12.83 -10.77
N HIS A 377 9.87 -11.67 -10.55
CA HIS A 377 11.31 -11.51 -10.69
C HIS A 377 12.06 -12.38 -9.67
N ASN A 378 13.21 -12.94 -10.09
CA ASN A 378 14.09 -13.61 -9.16
C ASN A 378 14.95 -12.56 -8.43
N MET A 379 14.69 -12.39 -7.15
CA MET A 379 15.36 -11.37 -6.34
C MET A 379 16.83 -11.68 -6.11
N LEU A 380 17.20 -12.95 -5.91
CA LEU A 380 18.59 -13.34 -5.77
C LEU A 380 19.38 -13.06 -7.05
N LYS A 381 18.76 -13.23 -8.23
CA LYS A 381 19.38 -12.89 -9.51
C LYS A 381 19.59 -11.37 -9.65
N ILE A 382 18.61 -10.56 -9.20
CA ILE A 382 18.78 -9.10 -9.17
C ILE A 382 19.95 -8.72 -8.27
N ILE A 383 20.01 -9.29 -7.06
CA ILE A 383 21.05 -9.01 -6.07
C ILE A 383 22.43 -9.38 -6.61
N GLU A 384 22.59 -10.59 -7.15
CA GLU A 384 23.87 -11.11 -7.62
C GLU A 384 24.39 -10.33 -8.84
N ASN A 385 23.54 -10.15 -9.86
CA ASN A 385 23.95 -9.50 -11.10
C ASN A 385 24.30 -8.02 -10.93
N ASN A 386 23.70 -7.36 -9.95
CA ASN A 386 23.87 -5.92 -9.73
C ASN A 386 24.73 -5.62 -8.49
N LYS A 387 25.27 -6.64 -7.80
CA LYS A 387 26.08 -6.49 -6.59
C LYS A 387 25.39 -5.60 -5.54
N VAL A 388 24.14 -5.95 -5.20
CA VAL A 388 23.31 -5.19 -4.27
C VAL A 388 23.87 -5.27 -2.85
N ASN A 389 23.97 -4.13 -2.18
CA ASN A 389 24.49 -4.03 -0.82
C ASN A 389 23.44 -4.34 0.25
N ASP A 390 22.21 -3.89 0.02
CA ASP A 390 21.15 -3.92 1.04
C ASP A 390 19.85 -4.48 0.46
N LEU A 391 19.30 -5.50 1.12
CA LEU A 391 17.96 -6.04 0.89
C LEU A 391 17.04 -5.60 2.04
N ILE A 392 15.97 -4.86 1.73
CA ILE A 392 15.10 -4.23 2.71
C ILE A 392 13.68 -4.75 2.53
N PHE A 393 13.13 -5.44 3.55
CA PHE A 393 11.73 -5.80 3.63
C PHE A 393 10.97 -4.64 4.28
N ALA A 394 10.32 -3.78 3.48
CA ALA A 394 9.59 -2.60 3.92
C ALA A 394 8.09 -2.77 3.66
N LEU A 395 7.33 -3.19 4.67
CA LEU A 395 5.92 -3.57 4.54
C LEU A 395 5.10 -3.22 5.77
N GLY A 396 3.79 -3.14 5.59
CA GLY A 396 2.84 -3.04 6.70
C GLY A 396 2.71 -4.36 7.46
N MET A 397 2.27 -4.27 8.71
CA MET A 397 2.14 -5.42 9.60
C MET A 397 1.30 -6.56 9.00
N TYR A 398 0.20 -6.27 8.31
CA TYR A 398 -0.61 -7.33 7.69
C TYR A 398 0.16 -8.14 6.64
N GLY A 399 1.04 -7.49 5.87
CA GLY A 399 1.91 -8.18 4.92
C GLY A 399 2.89 -9.14 5.61
N ALA A 400 3.40 -8.76 6.79
CA ALA A 400 4.29 -9.61 7.59
C ALA A 400 3.55 -10.72 8.36
N MET A 401 2.21 -10.64 8.52
CA MET A 401 1.43 -11.57 9.35
C MET A 401 0.55 -12.53 8.54
N SER A 402 0.68 -12.59 7.23
CA SER A 402 -0.08 -13.50 6.36
C SER A 402 0.84 -14.57 5.76
N LYS A 403 0.48 -15.85 5.94
CA LYS A 403 1.22 -16.97 5.30
C LYS A 403 1.29 -16.83 3.78
N GLY A 404 0.21 -16.33 3.15
CA GLY A 404 0.17 -16.14 1.71
C GLY A 404 1.21 -15.11 1.23
N THR A 405 1.26 -13.94 1.87
CA THR A 405 2.22 -12.88 1.54
C THR A 405 3.66 -13.28 1.86
N ILE A 406 3.89 -13.97 2.98
CA ILE A 406 5.22 -14.50 3.34
C ILE A 406 5.70 -15.50 2.28
N ASN A 407 4.82 -16.39 1.80
CA ASN A 407 5.18 -17.32 0.73
C ASN A 407 5.45 -16.62 -0.61
N MET A 408 4.70 -15.55 -0.94
CA MET A 408 5.02 -14.74 -2.12
C MET A 408 6.43 -14.14 -2.03
N MET A 409 6.80 -13.56 -0.89
CA MET A 409 8.14 -13.04 -0.66
C MET A 409 9.22 -14.13 -0.70
N ARG A 410 8.96 -15.31 -0.13
CA ARG A 410 9.89 -16.46 -0.18
C ARG A 410 10.10 -16.91 -1.63
N ASN A 411 9.04 -16.98 -2.43
CA ASN A 411 9.11 -17.41 -3.82
C ASN A 411 9.95 -16.47 -4.71
N LEU A 412 10.11 -15.20 -4.34
CA LEU A 412 11.01 -14.29 -5.06
C LEU A 412 12.47 -14.77 -5.07
N ALA A 413 12.88 -15.64 -4.14
CA ALA A 413 14.22 -16.23 -4.14
C ALA A 413 14.44 -17.25 -5.28
N THR A 414 13.38 -17.95 -5.69
CA THR A 414 13.46 -19.09 -6.60
C THR A 414 12.67 -18.93 -7.90
N ASN A 415 11.95 -17.84 -8.07
CA ASN A 415 11.25 -17.55 -9.32
C ASN A 415 12.22 -17.61 -10.51
N ASN A 416 11.82 -18.33 -11.57
CA ASN A 416 12.66 -18.54 -12.76
C ASN A 416 13.99 -19.27 -12.48
N GLY A 417 14.04 -20.14 -11.47
CA GLY A 417 15.11 -21.05 -11.17
C GLY A 417 16.02 -20.67 -10.01
N ILE A 418 16.83 -21.62 -9.57
CA ILE A 418 17.78 -21.43 -8.46
C ILE A 418 19.01 -20.70 -8.97
N VAL A 419 19.42 -19.66 -8.26
CA VAL A 419 20.62 -18.86 -8.56
C VAL A 419 21.79 -19.40 -7.74
N LYS A 420 22.88 -19.77 -8.43
CA LYS A 420 24.17 -20.06 -7.78
C LYS A 420 24.90 -18.74 -7.56
N LEU A 421 25.10 -18.34 -6.32
CA LEU A 421 25.87 -17.15 -5.99
C LEU A 421 27.37 -17.38 -6.26
N LYS A 422 28.01 -16.41 -6.91
CA LYS A 422 29.46 -16.48 -7.19
C LYS A 422 30.25 -16.34 -5.88
N PRO A 423 31.45 -16.92 -5.74
CA PRO A 423 32.32 -16.68 -4.60
C PRO A 423 32.62 -15.19 -4.44
N LEU A 424 32.63 -14.69 -3.19
CA LEU A 424 33.01 -13.31 -2.89
C LEU A 424 34.49 -13.09 -3.15
N THR A 425 34.83 -11.97 -3.79
CA THR A 425 36.19 -11.46 -3.85
C THR A 425 36.53 -10.69 -2.57
N LYS A 426 37.84 -10.48 -2.30
CA LYS A 426 38.28 -9.62 -1.17
C LYS A 426 37.73 -8.18 -1.31
N GLU A 427 37.64 -7.68 -2.54
CA GLU A 427 37.13 -6.34 -2.88
C GLU A 427 35.63 -6.22 -2.58
N ASP A 428 34.84 -7.26 -2.91
CA ASP A 428 33.41 -7.31 -2.60
C ASP A 428 33.18 -7.28 -1.06
N SER A 429 34.00 -7.99 -0.28
CA SER A 429 33.89 -8.03 1.17
C SER A 429 34.17 -6.66 1.81
N THR A 430 35.15 -5.93 1.33
CA THR A 430 35.53 -4.60 1.85
C THR A 430 34.43 -3.57 1.54
N ARG A 431 33.83 -3.66 0.36
CA ARG A 431 32.76 -2.76 -0.07
C ARG A 431 31.45 -2.92 0.72
N ILE A 432 31.14 -4.13 1.17
CA ILE A 432 29.87 -4.43 1.88
C ILE A 432 29.93 -3.97 3.35
N PHE A 433 31.10 -4.05 4.00
CA PHE A 433 31.25 -3.91 5.45
C PHE A 433 31.76 -2.56 5.94
N ASN A 434 32.07 -1.58 5.07
CA ASN A 434 32.60 -0.28 5.48
C ASN A 434 31.67 0.91 5.14
N PRO A 435 30.54 1.06 5.84
CA PRO A 435 29.65 2.22 5.63
C PRO A 435 30.21 3.53 6.22
N ILE A 436 31.18 3.46 7.16
CA ILE A 436 31.66 4.61 7.92
C ILE A 436 32.69 5.45 7.14
N LEU A 437 33.39 4.87 6.17
CA LEU A 437 34.44 5.59 5.41
C LEU A 437 33.88 6.55 4.33
N ASP A 438 32.65 6.37 3.88
CA ASP A 438 32.05 7.19 2.82
C ASP A 438 31.40 8.50 3.34
N THR A 439 31.12 8.60 4.64
CA THR A 439 30.58 9.83 5.25
C THR A 439 31.62 10.88 5.61
N LEU A 440 32.91 10.53 5.56
CA LEU A 440 34.04 11.43 5.89
C LEU A 440 34.70 12.09 4.67
N LYS A 441 34.18 11.87 3.46
CA LYS A 441 34.73 12.43 2.21
C LYS A 441 33.84 13.51 1.54
N THR A 442 32.86 14.03 2.24
CA THR A 442 32.05 15.18 1.78
C THR A 442 32.20 16.33 2.76
N ASP A 443 33.37 16.91 2.81
CA ASP A 443 33.63 18.29 3.18
C ASP A 443 34.05 19.08 1.95
#